data_4d7b5a0146f03d10737a345a1db9faab
#
_entry.id   4d7b5a0146f03d10737a345a1db9faab
#
_cell.length_a   1.000
_cell.length_b   1.000
_cell.length_c   1.000
_cell.angle_alpha   90.00
_cell.angle_beta   90.00
_cell.angle_gamma   90.00
#
_symmetry.space_group_name_H-M   'P 1'
#
loop_
_entity.id
_entity.type
_entity.pdbx_description
1 polymer ?
#
loop_
_entity_poly.entity_id
_entity_poly.type
_entity_poly.pdbx_seq_one_letter_code
_entity_poly.pdbx_strand_id
1 'polypeptide(L)'
;MPPKFLYNIKNKRILSLCYFIWRKYIYIMGLYNKSKISSHFDIPIIINNRNRLTFLQQLITALEIRGYKNIHIIDNNSNYKPLLEFYNNCPYNIFRLDENIGSLALWQTKIYKQFFNDYYVYTDSDVVPAEDCPHNFLQVFHEKMKIDKSVMKVGLGLKIDNLPDCYSRKNEVLKWEKQFNESLTSDGYYNAIVDTTFALYRPFVSQGASSLKMLRSQHPYMAHHMPWYNDCNNLDSEEIFYVSNARTDTHWTSN
;
A
#
# COMPACT_ATOMS: atom_id res chain seq x y z
N MET A 1 14.97 -0.88 5.90
CA MET A 1 15.40 0.50 6.24
C MET A 1 16.90 0.62 6.06
N PRO A 2 17.40 1.77 5.65
CA PRO A 2 18.82 2.01 5.67
C PRO A 2 19.34 1.92 7.10
N PRO A 3 20.58 1.47 7.29
CA PRO A 3 21.19 1.37 8.61
C PRO A 3 21.19 2.71 9.34
N LYS A 4 20.91 2.71 10.65
CA LYS A 4 20.80 3.95 11.46
C LYS A 4 22.01 4.89 11.36
N PHE A 5 23.21 4.33 11.16
CA PHE A 5 24.42 5.15 11.04
C PHE A 5 24.41 6.08 9.82
N LEU A 6 23.60 5.75 8.77
CA LEU A 6 23.49 6.61 7.59
C LEU A 6 22.85 7.96 7.91
N TYR A 7 21.97 8.02 8.92
CA TYR A 7 21.33 9.28 9.33
C TYR A 7 22.31 10.27 9.97
N ASN A 8 23.47 9.80 10.42
CA ASN A 8 24.50 10.65 11.03
C ASN A 8 25.50 11.23 10.01
N ILE A 9 25.40 10.86 8.74
CA ILE A 9 26.33 11.30 7.69
C ILE A 9 25.91 12.67 7.19
N LYS A 10 26.66 13.72 7.57
CA LYS A 10 26.41 15.12 7.14
C LYS A 10 26.83 15.38 5.69
N ASN A 11 27.81 14.66 5.17
CA ASN A 11 28.30 14.84 3.80
C ASN A 11 27.35 14.19 2.80
N LYS A 12 26.66 15.01 1.99
CA LYS A 12 25.64 14.56 1.01
C LYS A 12 26.20 13.57 -0.03
N ARG A 13 27.44 13.70 -0.46
CA ARG A 13 28.06 12.79 -1.43
C ARG A 13 28.33 11.41 -0.81
N ILE A 14 28.88 11.37 0.40
CA ILE A 14 29.11 10.13 1.14
C ILE A 14 27.78 9.45 1.44
N LEU A 15 26.79 10.20 1.89
CA LEU A 15 25.44 9.70 2.15
C LEU A 15 24.83 9.07 0.90
N SER A 16 24.91 9.72 -0.26
CA SER A 16 24.42 9.22 -1.54
C SER A 16 25.12 7.90 -1.93
N LEU A 17 26.45 7.82 -1.78
CA LEU A 17 27.21 6.59 -2.06
C LEU A 17 26.79 5.45 -1.13
N CYS A 18 26.65 5.73 0.17
CA CYS A 18 26.21 4.72 1.14
C CYS A 18 24.79 4.21 0.84
N TYR A 19 23.86 5.10 0.44
CA TYR A 19 22.54 4.70 -0.02
C TYR A 19 22.60 3.84 -1.28
N PHE A 20 23.46 4.18 -2.23
CA PHE A 20 23.65 3.39 -3.45
C PHE A 20 24.16 1.97 -3.12
N ILE A 21 25.18 1.86 -2.28
CA ILE A 21 25.73 0.56 -1.84
C ILE A 21 24.65 -0.24 -1.10
N TRP A 22 23.95 0.38 -0.15
CA TRP A 22 22.88 -0.27 0.59
C TRP A 22 21.75 -0.77 -0.32
N ARG A 23 21.35 -0.01 -1.33
CA ARG A 23 20.36 -0.43 -2.33
C ARG A 23 20.84 -1.62 -3.15
N LYS A 24 22.10 -1.63 -3.57
CA LYS A 24 22.70 -2.79 -4.26
C LYS A 24 22.71 -4.02 -3.37
N TYR A 25 23.05 -3.86 -2.11
CA TYR A 25 22.99 -4.95 -1.13
C TYR A 25 21.56 -5.51 -0.98
N ILE A 26 20.57 -4.66 -0.77
CA ILE A 26 19.16 -5.06 -0.68
C ILE A 26 18.71 -5.79 -1.96
N TYR A 27 19.07 -5.26 -3.12
CA TYR A 27 18.76 -5.88 -4.40
C TYR A 27 19.35 -7.30 -4.47
N ILE A 28 20.63 -7.47 -4.15
CA ILE A 28 21.30 -8.76 -4.15
C ILE A 28 20.64 -9.71 -3.15
N MET A 29 20.39 -9.26 -1.93
CA MET A 29 19.70 -10.07 -0.92
C MET A 29 18.31 -10.53 -1.41
N GLY A 30 17.54 -9.63 -2.04
CA GLY A 30 16.24 -9.98 -2.62
C GLY A 30 16.31 -10.98 -3.77
N LEU A 31 17.38 -10.96 -4.58
CA LEU A 31 17.58 -11.92 -5.68
C LEU A 31 17.93 -13.33 -5.19
N TYR A 32 18.73 -13.43 -4.13
CA TYR A 32 19.20 -14.72 -3.59
C TYR A 32 18.31 -15.24 -2.46
N ASN A 33 17.33 -14.47 -2.02
CA ASN A 33 16.41 -14.93 -0.99
C ASN A 33 15.55 -16.07 -1.53
N LYS A 34 15.61 -17.21 -0.84
CA LYS A 34 14.68 -18.32 -1.11
C LYS A 34 13.36 -18.02 -0.41
N SER A 35 12.37 -17.60 -1.18
CA SER A 35 11.02 -17.42 -0.65
C SER A 35 10.50 -18.71 -0.03
N LYS A 36 9.84 -18.59 1.11
CA LYS A 36 9.12 -19.67 1.78
C LYS A 36 7.65 -19.73 1.37
N ILE A 37 7.21 -18.74 0.58
CA ILE A 37 5.85 -18.65 0.08
C ILE A 37 5.66 -19.73 -0.97
N SER A 38 4.78 -20.69 -0.69
CA SER A 38 4.42 -21.80 -1.57
C SER A 38 3.25 -21.43 -2.48
N SER A 39 2.33 -20.61 -2.00
CA SER A 39 1.15 -20.13 -2.72
C SER A 39 1.02 -18.61 -2.59
N HIS A 40 0.45 -17.97 -3.62
CA HIS A 40 0.11 -16.54 -3.54
C HIS A 40 -0.90 -16.21 -2.43
N PHE A 41 -1.64 -17.20 -1.93
CA PHE A 41 -2.53 -17.07 -0.76
C PHE A 41 -1.77 -16.98 0.57
N ASP A 42 -0.52 -17.45 0.61
CA ASP A 42 0.33 -17.39 1.81
C ASP A 42 1.00 -16.01 1.96
N ILE A 43 0.94 -15.16 0.94
CA ILE A 43 1.53 -13.81 0.98
C ILE A 43 0.82 -12.99 2.06
N PRO A 44 1.53 -12.49 3.09
CA PRO A 44 0.92 -11.65 4.11
C PRO A 44 0.50 -10.30 3.53
N ILE A 45 -0.73 -9.89 3.84
CA ILE A 45 -1.31 -8.60 3.46
C ILE A 45 -1.40 -7.74 4.71
N ILE A 46 -0.60 -6.68 4.78
CA ILE A 46 -0.53 -5.77 5.91
C ILE A 46 -1.32 -4.50 5.55
N ILE A 47 -2.39 -4.25 6.28
CA ILE A 47 -3.29 -3.11 6.10
C ILE A 47 -2.98 -2.08 7.17
N ASN A 48 -2.62 -0.86 6.76
CA ASN A 48 -2.48 0.28 7.66
C ASN A 48 -3.84 0.97 7.78
N ASN A 49 -4.39 1.02 8.98
CA ASN A 49 -5.70 1.60 9.23
C ASN A 49 -5.67 2.64 10.35
N ARG A 50 -6.47 3.70 10.19
CA ARG A 50 -6.73 4.66 11.25
C ARG A 50 -8.14 5.24 11.12
N ASN A 51 -8.95 5.02 12.17
CA ASN A 51 -10.30 5.60 12.31
C ASN A 51 -11.28 5.33 11.16
N ARG A 52 -11.02 4.34 10.30
CA ARG A 52 -11.88 3.94 9.20
C ARG A 52 -12.30 2.49 9.35
N LEU A 53 -13.57 2.26 9.63
CA LEU A 53 -14.17 0.93 9.76
C LEU A 53 -14.73 0.45 8.42
N THR A 54 -15.53 1.28 7.76
CA THR A 54 -16.27 0.92 6.55
C THR A 54 -15.34 0.49 5.43
N PHE A 55 -14.32 1.29 5.12
CA PHE A 55 -13.36 0.94 4.06
C PHE A 55 -12.49 -0.27 4.44
N LEU A 56 -12.10 -0.39 5.71
CA LEU A 56 -11.39 -1.57 6.19
C LEU A 56 -12.21 -2.86 5.98
N GLN A 57 -13.50 -2.83 6.32
CA GLN A 57 -14.40 -3.98 6.12
C GLN A 57 -14.60 -4.30 4.64
N GLN A 58 -14.73 -3.30 3.79
CA GLN A 58 -14.83 -3.47 2.33
C GLN A 58 -13.56 -4.12 1.77
N LEU A 59 -12.38 -3.65 2.20
CA LEU A 59 -11.10 -4.24 1.78
C LEU A 59 -10.97 -5.69 2.25
N ILE A 60 -11.25 -5.97 3.52
CA ILE A 60 -11.22 -7.34 4.07
C ILE A 60 -12.16 -8.24 3.27
N THR A 61 -13.41 -7.83 3.06
CA THR A 61 -14.40 -8.59 2.28
C THR A 61 -13.92 -8.85 0.85
N ALA A 62 -13.38 -7.83 0.19
CA ALA A 62 -12.85 -7.97 -1.16
C ALA A 62 -11.67 -8.97 -1.25
N LEU A 63 -10.84 -9.02 -0.21
CA LEU A 63 -9.74 -9.98 -0.12
C LEU A 63 -10.25 -11.40 0.19
N GLU A 64 -11.19 -11.55 1.13
CA GLU A 64 -11.75 -12.85 1.53
C GLU A 64 -12.50 -13.53 0.38
N ILE A 65 -13.31 -12.79 -0.39
CA ILE A 65 -14.00 -13.29 -1.59
C ILE A 65 -12.99 -13.84 -2.61
N ARG A 66 -11.77 -13.27 -2.65
CA ARG A 66 -10.68 -13.72 -3.52
C ARG A 66 -9.82 -14.82 -2.92
N GLY A 67 -10.14 -15.27 -1.70
CA GLY A 67 -9.42 -16.35 -1.00
C GLY A 67 -8.22 -15.90 -0.17
N TYR A 68 -7.92 -14.62 -0.10
CA TYR A 68 -6.80 -14.09 0.69
C TYR A 68 -7.19 -13.97 2.16
N LYS A 69 -6.53 -14.73 3.03
CA LYS A 69 -6.83 -14.78 4.48
C LYS A 69 -5.63 -14.48 5.37
N ASN A 70 -4.42 -14.37 4.80
CA ASN A 70 -3.23 -13.99 5.57
C ASN A 70 -3.17 -12.47 5.74
N ILE A 71 -4.16 -11.94 6.48
CA ILE A 71 -4.36 -10.49 6.69
C ILE A 71 -3.83 -10.10 8.06
N HIS A 72 -3.14 -8.96 8.12
CA HIS A 72 -2.64 -8.34 9.32
C HIS A 72 -3.01 -6.86 9.30
N ILE A 73 -3.46 -6.31 10.41
CA ILE A 73 -3.88 -4.91 10.50
C ILE A 73 -2.92 -4.15 11.42
N ILE A 74 -2.42 -3.03 10.97
CA ILE A 74 -1.75 -2.05 11.83
C ILE A 74 -2.78 -0.98 12.18
N ASP A 75 -3.22 -0.98 13.43
CA ASP A 75 -4.06 0.10 13.96
C ASP A 75 -3.16 1.28 14.36
N ASN A 76 -3.20 2.32 13.56
CA ASN A 76 -2.34 3.48 13.68
C ASN A 76 -2.90 4.51 14.69
N ASN A 77 -3.10 4.04 15.94
CA ASN A 77 -3.66 4.81 17.06
C ASN A 77 -5.08 5.33 16.79
N SER A 78 -6.00 4.42 16.49
CA SER A 78 -7.41 4.76 16.31
C SER A 78 -8.13 5.01 17.64
N ASN A 79 -9.12 5.91 17.60
CA ASN A 79 -10.01 6.23 18.71
C ASN A 79 -11.50 6.25 18.31
N TYR A 80 -11.83 5.85 17.08
CA TYR A 80 -13.19 5.68 16.59
C TYR A 80 -13.82 4.45 17.24
N LYS A 81 -14.80 4.64 18.12
CA LYS A 81 -15.39 3.57 18.94
C LYS A 81 -15.92 2.37 18.14
N PRO A 82 -16.70 2.55 17.04
CA PRO A 82 -17.18 1.40 16.27
C PRO A 82 -16.05 0.54 15.70
N LEU A 83 -14.93 1.16 15.27
CA LEU A 83 -13.75 0.43 14.83
C LEU A 83 -13.11 -0.38 15.95
N LEU A 84 -13.00 0.21 17.16
CA LEU A 84 -12.42 -0.49 18.31
C LEU A 84 -13.29 -1.68 18.75
N GLU A 85 -14.61 -1.55 18.65
CA GLU A 85 -15.55 -2.65 18.91
C GLU A 85 -15.42 -3.75 17.83
N PHE A 86 -15.28 -3.40 16.57
CA PHE A 86 -14.99 -4.36 15.50
C PHE A 86 -13.71 -5.15 15.76
N TYR A 87 -12.66 -4.51 16.23
CA TYR A 87 -11.40 -5.17 16.54
C TYR A 87 -11.51 -6.26 17.61
N ASN A 88 -12.45 -6.16 18.54
CA ASN A 88 -12.65 -7.17 19.59
C ASN A 88 -13.08 -8.54 19.02
N ASN A 89 -13.71 -8.55 17.84
CA ASN A 89 -14.22 -9.76 17.19
C ASN A 89 -13.52 -10.03 15.83
N CYS A 90 -12.53 -9.24 15.49
CA CYS A 90 -11.80 -9.39 14.23
C CYS A 90 -10.92 -10.66 14.27
N PRO A 91 -11.03 -11.56 13.27
CA PRO A 91 -10.27 -12.81 13.26
C PRO A 91 -8.78 -12.62 12.88
N TYR A 92 -8.41 -11.43 12.48
CA TYR A 92 -7.07 -11.11 11.98
C TYR A 92 -6.17 -10.53 13.08
N ASN A 93 -4.86 -10.66 12.88
CA ASN A 93 -3.88 -10.13 13.81
C ASN A 93 -3.84 -8.59 13.73
N ILE A 94 -4.00 -7.91 14.88
CA ILE A 94 -4.03 -6.46 14.97
C ILE A 94 -2.83 -5.98 15.78
N PHE A 95 -1.97 -5.17 15.15
CA PHE A 95 -0.85 -4.47 15.80
C PHE A 95 -1.32 -3.05 16.17
N ARG A 96 -1.68 -2.85 17.43
CA ARG A 96 -2.09 -1.53 17.92
C ARG A 96 -0.88 -0.68 18.26
N LEU A 97 -0.81 0.53 17.69
CA LEU A 97 0.23 1.51 17.97
C LEU A 97 -0.25 2.52 19.03
N ASP A 98 0.67 2.98 19.86
CA ASP A 98 0.39 3.99 20.88
C ASP A 98 0.32 5.42 20.33
N GLU A 99 0.83 5.61 19.10
CA GLU A 99 0.82 6.92 18.41
C GLU A 99 0.58 6.77 16.90
N ASN A 100 0.10 7.85 16.26
CA ASN A 100 -0.08 7.88 14.81
C ASN A 100 1.27 8.10 14.10
N ILE A 101 1.80 7.04 13.52
CA ILE A 101 3.06 7.05 12.75
C ILE A 101 2.86 7.53 11.29
N GLY A 102 1.61 7.54 10.80
CA GLY A 102 1.29 7.90 9.41
C GLY A 102 1.37 6.71 8.44
N SER A 103 1.44 7.00 7.14
CA SER A 103 1.40 6.00 6.07
C SER A 103 2.59 5.03 6.07
N LEU A 104 3.68 5.36 6.73
CA LEU A 104 4.89 4.54 6.79
C LEU A 104 4.98 3.66 8.05
N ALA A 105 3.86 3.44 8.76
CA ALA A 105 3.79 2.76 10.04
C ALA A 105 4.50 1.39 10.07
N LEU A 106 4.33 0.58 9.02
CA LEU A 106 5.02 -0.72 8.93
C LEU A 106 6.53 -0.57 9.08
N TRP A 107 7.15 0.33 8.32
CA TRP A 107 8.62 0.41 8.23
C TRP A 107 9.25 1.26 9.34
N GLN A 108 8.48 2.12 10.00
CA GLN A 108 8.95 2.95 11.11
C GLN A 108 8.83 2.24 12.46
N THR A 109 8.16 1.07 12.50
CA THR A 109 8.01 0.24 13.69
C THR A 109 8.84 -1.06 13.58
N LYS A 110 8.84 -1.88 14.64
CA LYS A 110 9.49 -3.19 14.60
C LYS A 110 8.64 -4.25 13.87
N ILE A 111 7.40 -3.93 13.50
CA ILE A 111 6.45 -4.86 12.86
C ILE A 111 7.03 -5.39 11.54
N TYR A 112 7.67 -4.52 10.74
CA TYR A 112 8.24 -4.93 9.44
C TYR A 112 9.21 -6.11 9.54
N LYS A 113 9.86 -6.33 10.69
CA LYS A 113 10.80 -7.44 10.89
C LYS A 113 10.14 -8.81 10.78
N GLN A 114 8.83 -8.90 10.95
CA GLN A 114 8.06 -10.14 10.82
C GLN A 114 7.82 -10.52 9.37
N PHE A 115 7.83 -9.55 8.45
CA PHE A 115 7.39 -9.73 7.07
C PHE A 115 8.47 -9.53 6.02
N PHE A 116 9.47 -8.67 6.27
CA PHE A 116 10.38 -8.17 5.24
C PHE A 116 11.33 -9.21 4.62
N ASN A 117 11.46 -10.40 5.21
CA ASN A 117 12.33 -11.48 4.73
C ASN A 117 11.74 -12.24 3.54
N ASP A 118 10.46 -12.02 3.20
CA ASP A 118 9.78 -12.64 2.07
C ASP A 118 8.92 -11.60 1.34
N TYR A 119 8.17 -12.04 0.33
CA TYR A 119 7.19 -11.18 -0.33
C TYR A 119 6.07 -10.82 0.64
N TYR A 120 5.63 -9.59 0.60
CA TYR A 120 4.52 -9.10 1.40
C TYR A 120 3.76 -8.00 0.67
N VAL A 121 2.49 -7.85 0.99
CA VAL A 121 1.68 -6.72 0.54
C VAL A 121 1.61 -5.69 1.66
N TYR A 122 1.67 -4.41 1.27
CA TYR A 122 1.30 -3.31 2.14
C TYR A 122 0.30 -2.41 1.43
N THR A 123 -0.70 -1.95 2.18
CA THR A 123 -1.76 -1.09 1.66
C THR A 123 -2.36 -0.22 2.75
N ASP A 124 -2.91 0.93 2.36
CA ASP A 124 -3.84 1.68 3.20
C ASP A 124 -5.23 0.98 3.17
N SER A 125 -6.04 1.17 4.21
CA SER A 125 -7.33 0.47 4.37
C SER A 125 -8.41 0.91 3.38
N ASP A 126 -8.19 2.01 2.68
CA ASP A 126 -9.12 2.62 1.74
C ASP A 126 -8.80 2.35 0.26
N VAL A 127 -7.87 1.42 -0.01
CA VAL A 127 -7.54 0.96 -1.37
C VAL A 127 -8.10 -0.44 -1.58
N VAL A 128 -9.28 -0.52 -2.19
CA VAL A 128 -10.06 -1.75 -2.34
C VAL A 128 -9.95 -2.28 -3.77
N PRO A 129 -9.53 -3.55 -4.00
CA PRO A 129 -9.56 -4.16 -5.34
C PRO A 129 -10.94 -4.02 -5.97
N ALA A 130 -10.99 -3.54 -7.21
CA ALA A 130 -12.23 -3.34 -7.95
C ALA A 130 -12.99 -4.66 -8.12
N GLU A 131 -14.30 -4.58 -8.34
CA GLU A 131 -15.17 -5.76 -8.46
C GLU A 131 -14.71 -6.68 -9.59
N ASP A 132 -14.28 -6.09 -10.71
CA ASP A 132 -13.77 -6.77 -11.90
C ASP A 132 -12.28 -7.19 -11.78
N CYS A 133 -11.60 -6.84 -10.68
CA CYS A 133 -10.23 -7.27 -10.44
C CYS A 133 -10.18 -8.79 -10.22
N PRO A 134 -9.41 -9.54 -11.04
CA PRO A 134 -9.34 -10.99 -10.95
C PRO A 134 -8.86 -11.50 -9.60
N HIS A 135 -9.37 -12.68 -9.19
CA HIS A 135 -9.03 -13.29 -7.91
C HIS A 135 -7.53 -13.63 -7.78
N ASN A 136 -6.85 -13.87 -8.89
CA ASN A 136 -5.45 -14.29 -8.93
C ASN A 136 -4.46 -13.12 -9.06
N PHE A 137 -4.85 -11.89 -8.80
CA PHE A 137 -4.00 -10.72 -9.05
C PHE A 137 -2.63 -10.78 -8.32
N LEU A 138 -2.57 -11.29 -7.08
CA LEU A 138 -1.30 -11.48 -6.38
C LEU A 138 -0.43 -12.58 -7.01
N GLN A 139 -1.04 -13.63 -7.59
CA GLN A 139 -0.30 -14.62 -8.35
C GLN A 139 0.39 -13.96 -9.54
N VAL A 140 -0.34 -13.18 -10.32
CA VAL A 140 0.16 -12.48 -11.51
C VAL A 140 1.31 -11.52 -11.14
N PHE A 141 1.16 -10.76 -10.04
CA PHE A 141 2.21 -9.87 -9.55
C PHE A 141 3.46 -10.63 -9.08
N HIS A 142 3.26 -11.73 -8.37
CA HIS A 142 4.36 -12.56 -7.88
C HIS A 142 5.13 -13.22 -9.04
N GLU A 143 4.42 -13.74 -10.04
CA GLU A 143 5.01 -14.30 -11.25
C GLU A 143 5.79 -13.24 -12.05
N LYS A 144 5.21 -12.03 -12.21
CA LYS A 144 5.92 -10.91 -12.83
C LYS A 144 7.24 -10.61 -12.12
N MET A 145 7.26 -10.58 -10.80
CA MET A 145 8.47 -10.33 -10.02
C MET A 145 9.46 -11.51 -10.07
N LYS A 146 9.00 -12.75 -10.27
CA LYS A 146 9.88 -13.91 -10.50
C LYS A 146 10.60 -13.83 -11.85
N ILE A 147 9.87 -13.44 -12.90
CA ILE A 147 10.40 -13.31 -14.25
C ILE A 147 11.33 -12.10 -14.34
N ASP A 148 10.88 -10.92 -13.93
CA ASP A 148 11.67 -9.69 -13.95
C ASP A 148 12.27 -9.39 -12.57
N LYS A 149 13.53 -9.81 -12.41
CA LYS A 149 14.27 -9.62 -11.16
C LYS A 149 14.54 -8.15 -10.81
N SER A 150 14.44 -7.24 -11.78
CA SER A 150 14.63 -5.81 -11.55
C SER A 150 13.43 -5.14 -10.88
N VAL A 151 12.24 -5.75 -10.98
CA VAL A 151 11.01 -5.21 -10.37
C VAL A 151 11.03 -5.41 -8.87
N MET A 152 10.89 -4.33 -8.12
CA MET A 152 10.95 -4.33 -6.67
C MET A 152 9.58 -4.22 -6.00
N LYS A 153 8.60 -3.68 -6.75
CA LYS A 153 7.24 -3.45 -6.27
C LYS A 153 6.27 -3.51 -7.44
N VAL A 154 5.13 -4.18 -7.26
CA VAL A 154 4.02 -4.19 -8.21
C VAL A 154 2.74 -3.83 -7.47
N GLY A 155 2.08 -2.76 -7.89
CA GLY A 155 0.83 -2.29 -7.27
C GLY A 155 -0.36 -2.34 -8.21
N LEU A 156 -1.55 -2.38 -7.62
CA LEU A 156 -2.79 -2.18 -8.36
C LEU A 156 -2.83 -0.76 -8.93
N GLY A 157 -3.26 -0.63 -10.19
CA GLY A 157 -3.64 0.65 -10.77
C GLY A 157 -4.88 1.20 -10.07
N LEU A 158 -5.04 2.52 -10.00
CA LEU A 158 -6.23 3.12 -9.41
C LEU A 158 -7.25 3.47 -10.49
N LYS A 159 -8.51 3.08 -10.29
CA LYS A 159 -9.61 3.43 -11.20
C LYS A 159 -9.93 4.91 -11.04
N ILE A 160 -9.93 5.61 -12.17
CA ILE A 160 -10.25 7.05 -12.25
C ILE A 160 -11.28 7.36 -13.36
N ASP A 161 -11.66 6.35 -14.13
CA ASP A 161 -12.57 6.47 -15.26
C ASP A 161 -14.04 6.63 -14.87
N ASN A 162 -14.40 6.28 -13.64
CA ASN A 162 -15.73 6.31 -13.09
C ASN A 162 -15.88 7.16 -11.81
N LEU A 163 -14.98 8.11 -11.60
CA LEU A 163 -15.06 9.02 -10.45
C LEU A 163 -16.36 9.84 -10.48
N PRO A 164 -17.12 9.91 -9.36
CA PRO A 164 -18.39 10.62 -9.31
C PRO A 164 -18.19 12.14 -9.42
N ASP A 165 -19.19 12.84 -9.98
CA ASP A 165 -19.14 14.30 -10.12
C ASP A 165 -19.31 15.04 -8.79
N CYS A 166 -19.87 14.38 -7.77
CA CYS A 166 -19.99 14.92 -6.42
C CYS A 166 -18.67 14.95 -5.64
N TYR A 167 -17.61 14.30 -6.14
CA TYR A 167 -16.30 14.39 -5.53
C TYR A 167 -15.61 15.70 -5.92
N SER A 168 -15.45 16.61 -4.98
CA SER A 168 -15.01 17.98 -5.22
C SER A 168 -13.61 18.10 -5.84
N ARG A 169 -12.71 17.12 -5.57
CA ARG A 169 -11.33 17.11 -6.07
C ARG A 169 -11.11 16.21 -7.28
N LYS A 170 -12.16 15.80 -7.98
CA LYS A 170 -12.10 14.92 -9.15
C LYS A 170 -11.06 15.37 -10.17
N ASN A 171 -11.07 16.62 -10.56
CA ASN A 171 -10.15 17.15 -11.58
C ASN A 171 -8.67 17.13 -11.12
N GLU A 172 -8.44 17.33 -9.83
CA GLU A 172 -7.08 17.26 -9.26
C GLU A 172 -6.55 15.82 -9.30
N VAL A 173 -7.39 14.84 -8.92
CA VAL A 173 -7.06 13.42 -8.99
C VAL A 173 -6.78 12.98 -10.42
N LEU A 174 -7.65 13.33 -11.37
CA LEU A 174 -7.44 12.99 -12.79
C LEU A 174 -6.11 13.55 -13.31
N LYS A 175 -5.79 14.80 -12.98
CA LYS A 175 -4.52 15.43 -13.35
C LYS A 175 -3.32 14.74 -12.69
N TRP A 176 -3.44 14.38 -11.41
CA TRP A 176 -2.38 13.72 -10.65
C TRP A 176 -2.12 12.30 -11.16
N GLU A 177 -3.15 11.50 -11.34
CA GLU A 177 -3.01 10.10 -11.75
C GLU A 177 -2.55 9.93 -13.21
N LYS A 178 -2.81 10.92 -14.09
CA LYS A 178 -2.40 10.89 -15.49
C LYS A 178 -0.90 10.62 -15.66
N GLN A 179 -0.05 11.21 -14.82
CA GLN A 179 1.41 11.04 -14.88
C GLN A 179 1.88 9.58 -14.70
N PHE A 180 1.07 8.74 -14.06
CA PHE A 180 1.42 7.35 -13.79
C PHE A 180 1.01 6.39 -14.91
N ASN A 181 0.29 6.90 -15.90
CA ASN A 181 -0.23 6.13 -17.03
C ASN A 181 0.49 6.46 -18.37
N GLU A 182 1.67 7.07 -18.30
CA GLU A 182 2.41 7.53 -19.49
C GLU A 182 3.36 6.48 -20.05
N SER A 183 3.97 5.65 -19.22
CA SER A 183 5.03 4.71 -19.60
C SER A 183 4.57 3.27 -19.55
N LEU A 184 3.82 2.84 -20.58
CA LEU A 184 3.34 1.46 -20.72
C LEU A 184 4.48 0.54 -21.17
N THR A 185 4.67 -0.57 -20.45
CA THR A 185 5.60 -1.64 -20.81
C THR A 185 4.96 -2.58 -21.84
N SER A 186 5.77 -3.34 -22.57
CA SER A 186 5.28 -4.30 -23.59
C SER A 186 4.42 -5.43 -23.03
N ASP A 187 4.49 -5.68 -21.73
CA ASP A 187 3.75 -6.71 -21.01
C ASP A 187 2.59 -6.14 -20.17
N GLY A 188 2.18 -4.91 -20.45
CA GLY A 188 0.93 -4.36 -19.95
C GLY A 188 0.98 -3.79 -18.53
N TYR A 189 2.12 -3.26 -18.09
CA TYR A 189 2.24 -2.51 -16.85
C TYR A 189 2.66 -1.08 -17.13
N TYR A 190 2.33 -0.18 -16.23
CA TYR A 190 2.92 1.17 -16.26
C TYR A 190 4.19 1.19 -15.39
N ASN A 191 5.30 1.65 -15.98
CA ASN A 191 6.54 1.91 -15.23
C ASN A 191 6.39 3.23 -14.48
N ALA A 192 5.81 3.15 -13.29
CA ALA A 192 5.43 4.32 -12.51
C ALA A 192 5.64 4.07 -11.00
N ILE A 193 5.75 5.17 -10.26
CA ILE A 193 5.83 5.12 -8.81
C ILE A 193 4.52 4.56 -8.25
N VAL A 194 4.64 3.64 -7.30
CA VAL A 194 3.54 3.13 -6.49
C VAL A 194 3.71 3.67 -5.07
N ASP A 195 2.74 4.38 -4.56
CA ASP A 195 2.73 4.91 -3.20
C ASP A 195 2.33 3.83 -2.16
N THR A 196 1.80 4.19 -1.01
CA THR A 196 1.28 3.26 0.01
C THR A 196 -0.01 2.56 -0.39
N THR A 197 -0.45 2.74 -1.64
CA THR A 197 -1.54 2.01 -2.26
C THR A 197 -1.21 0.52 -2.40
N PHE A 198 -2.23 -0.31 -2.55
CA PHE A 198 -2.13 -1.77 -2.57
C PHE A 198 -1.00 -2.29 -3.48
N ALA A 199 0.06 -2.83 -2.89
CA ALA A 199 1.18 -3.33 -3.66
C ALA A 199 1.90 -4.52 -3.02
N LEU A 200 2.38 -5.44 -3.88
CA LEU A 200 3.30 -6.52 -3.55
C LEU A 200 4.74 -5.99 -3.54
N TYR A 201 5.45 -6.22 -2.46
CA TYR A 201 6.85 -5.86 -2.27
C TYR A 201 7.75 -7.08 -2.35
N ARG A 202 8.90 -6.93 -2.98
CA ARG A 202 9.98 -7.92 -2.94
C ARG A 202 10.59 -7.99 -1.53
N PRO A 203 11.15 -9.17 -1.13
CA PRO A 203 11.89 -9.27 0.13
C PRO A 203 12.90 -8.14 0.31
N PHE A 204 13.02 -7.63 1.52
CA PHE A 204 13.91 -6.54 1.97
C PHE A 204 13.61 -5.15 1.39
N VAL A 205 12.65 -5.01 0.48
CA VAL A 205 12.23 -3.72 -0.09
C VAL A 205 11.26 -3.01 0.85
N SER A 206 11.40 -1.70 0.99
CA SER A 206 10.50 -0.84 1.78
C SER A 206 10.05 0.36 0.94
N GLN A 207 9.04 1.07 1.41
CA GLN A 207 8.64 2.36 0.81
C GLN A 207 9.79 3.37 0.86
N GLY A 208 9.80 4.33 -0.07
CA GLY A 208 10.80 5.40 -0.14
C GLY A 208 12.01 5.09 -1.04
N ALA A 209 11.99 3.98 -1.75
CA ALA A 209 13.02 3.62 -2.71
C ALA A 209 12.66 4.11 -4.13
N SER A 210 12.48 5.40 -4.31
CA SER A 210 12.05 6.05 -5.59
C SER A 210 12.94 5.74 -6.81
N SER A 211 14.13 5.21 -6.60
CA SER A 211 15.02 4.76 -7.68
C SER A 211 14.89 3.27 -8.03
N LEU A 212 13.95 2.55 -7.41
CA LEU A 212 13.67 1.16 -7.72
C LEU A 212 12.62 1.08 -8.81
N LYS A 213 12.73 0.07 -9.69
CA LYS A 213 11.71 -0.21 -10.68
C LYS A 213 10.43 -0.66 -10.01
N MET A 214 9.38 0.13 -10.19
CA MET A 214 8.03 -0.13 -9.71
C MET A 214 7.09 -0.23 -10.89
N LEU A 215 6.09 -1.07 -10.77
CA LEU A 215 5.09 -1.27 -11.80
C LEU A 215 3.69 -1.04 -11.21
N ARG A 216 2.85 -0.33 -11.95
CA ARG A 216 1.40 -0.29 -11.74
C ARG A 216 0.71 -1.18 -12.75
N SER A 217 -0.23 -1.98 -12.32
CA SER A 217 -1.06 -2.76 -13.23
C SER A 217 -2.09 -1.87 -13.94
N GLN A 218 -2.61 -2.38 -15.05
CA GLN A 218 -3.76 -1.81 -15.75
C GLN A 218 -4.97 -2.73 -15.63
N HIS A 219 -6.09 -2.32 -16.22
CA HIS A 219 -7.28 -3.16 -16.31
C HIS A 219 -6.93 -4.58 -16.79
N PRO A 220 -7.47 -5.64 -16.17
CA PRO A 220 -8.49 -5.63 -15.12
C PRO A 220 -7.94 -5.56 -13.68
N TYR A 221 -6.64 -5.47 -13.47
CA TYR A 221 -6.01 -5.49 -12.15
C TYR A 221 -5.99 -4.09 -11.53
N MET A 222 -7.18 -3.58 -11.16
CA MET A 222 -7.36 -2.22 -10.66
C MET A 222 -7.94 -2.22 -9.24
N ALA A 223 -7.82 -1.08 -8.56
CA ALA A 223 -8.43 -0.82 -7.26
C ALA A 223 -9.13 0.53 -7.25
N HIS A 224 -10.12 0.68 -6.38
CA HIS A 224 -10.70 1.96 -6.01
C HIS A 224 -9.91 2.55 -4.83
N HIS A 225 -9.63 3.85 -4.88
CA HIS A 225 -9.27 4.62 -3.70
C HIS A 225 -10.57 5.22 -3.15
N MET A 226 -11.14 4.57 -2.15
CA MET A 226 -12.51 4.77 -1.70
C MET A 226 -12.88 6.21 -1.37
N PRO A 227 -12.00 7.03 -0.74
CA PRO A 227 -12.29 8.45 -0.50
C PRO A 227 -12.65 9.25 -1.74
N TRP A 228 -12.21 8.84 -2.93
CA TRP A 228 -12.56 9.52 -4.18
C TRP A 228 -13.99 9.28 -4.63
N TYR A 229 -14.70 8.36 -3.98
CA TYR A 229 -16.09 8.02 -4.27
C TYR A 229 -17.07 8.56 -3.23
N ASN A 230 -16.57 9.29 -2.22
CA ASN A 230 -17.42 9.95 -1.24
C ASN A 230 -18.18 11.13 -1.86
N ASP A 231 -19.43 11.30 -1.45
CA ASP A 231 -20.16 12.53 -1.70
C ASP A 231 -19.68 13.61 -0.73
N CYS A 232 -18.88 14.55 -1.23
CA CYS A 232 -18.32 15.63 -0.43
C CYS A 232 -19.39 16.56 0.18
N ASN A 233 -20.62 16.56 -0.36
CA ASN A 233 -21.72 17.36 0.16
C ASN A 233 -22.52 16.62 1.25
N ASN A 234 -22.30 15.31 1.40
CA ASN A 234 -23.07 14.48 2.32
C ASN A 234 -22.19 13.38 2.91
N LEU A 235 -21.17 13.79 3.68
CA LEU A 235 -20.27 12.86 4.36
C LEU A 235 -21.00 12.13 5.48
N ASP A 236 -20.75 10.84 5.64
CA ASP A 236 -21.26 10.08 6.77
C ASP A 236 -20.53 10.41 8.10
N SER A 237 -21.05 9.89 9.20
CA SER A 237 -20.51 10.17 10.53
C SER A 237 -19.07 9.64 10.74
N GLU A 238 -18.70 8.55 10.06
CA GLU A 238 -17.35 7.99 10.12
C GLU A 238 -16.36 8.91 9.39
N GLU A 239 -16.70 9.36 8.19
CA GLU A 239 -15.83 10.23 7.42
C GLU A 239 -15.71 11.62 8.05
N ILE A 240 -16.79 12.17 8.62
CA ILE A 240 -16.74 13.40 9.44
C ILE A 240 -15.79 13.21 10.63
N PHE A 241 -15.89 12.07 11.34
CA PHE A 241 -14.97 11.77 12.44
C PHE A 241 -13.53 11.64 11.95
N TYR A 242 -13.31 10.92 10.84
CA TYR A 242 -11.98 10.76 10.26
C TYR A 242 -11.34 12.09 9.90
N VAL A 243 -12.04 12.95 9.15
CA VAL A 243 -11.54 14.27 8.71
C VAL A 243 -11.22 15.16 9.91
N SER A 244 -12.09 15.20 10.93
CA SER A 244 -11.86 16.02 12.14
C SER A 244 -10.67 15.54 12.99
N ASN A 245 -10.22 14.29 12.82
CA ASN A 245 -9.07 13.69 13.52
C ASN A 245 -7.87 13.45 12.59
N ALA A 246 -7.97 13.80 11.30
CA ALA A 246 -6.89 13.64 10.35
C ALA A 246 -5.77 14.68 10.59
N ARG A 247 -4.54 14.32 10.21
CA ARG A 247 -3.45 15.28 10.09
C ARG A 247 -3.67 16.16 8.86
N THR A 248 -3.19 17.39 8.90
CA THR A 248 -3.28 18.36 7.79
C THR A 248 -2.56 17.93 6.50
N ASP A 249 -1.75 16.87 6.57
CA ASP A 249 -0.99 16.29 5.45
C ASP A 249 -1.73 15.18 4.68
N THR A 250 -3.00 14.92 4.96
CA THR A 250 -3.82 14.02 4.14
C THR A 250 -4.23 14.70 2.84
N HIS A 251 -3.61 14.30 1.74
CA HIS A 251 -3.74 14.97 0.43
C HIS A 251 -5.15 14.95 -0.18
N TRP A 252 -6.02 14.02 0.21
CA TRP A 252 -7.29 13.77 -0.50
C TRP A 252 -8.55 13.85 0.36
N THR A 253 -8.42 14.28 1.62
CA THR A 253 -9.60 14.59 2.44
C THR A 253 -10.19 15.92 2.01
N SER A 254 -11.51 15.92 1.76
CA SER A 254 -12.26 17.13 1.51
C SER A 254 -12.28 17.99 2.77
N ASN A 255 -11.76 19.20 2.69
CA ASN A 255 -12.01 20.26 3.67
C ASN A 255 -13.22 21.05 3.19
#